data_47a6a74f3f7efd002ff8c3e4d3dc9642
#
_entry.id   47a6a74f3f7efd002ff8c3e4d3dc9642
#
_cell.length_a   1.000
_cell.length_b   1.000
_cell.length_c   1.000
_cell.angle_alpha   90.00
_cell.angle_beta   90.00
_cell.angle_gamma   90.00
#
_symmetry.space_group_name_H-M   'P 1'
#
loop_
_entity.id
_entity.type
_entity.pdbx_description
1 polymer ?
#
loop_
_entity_poly.entity_id
_entity_poly.type
_entity_poly.pdbx_seq_one_letter_code
_entity_poly.pdbx_strand_id
1 'polypeptide(L)'
;HFDVIVGNPPYVCGRNMEDDTRLKTKWYKVCDSGSTDLYIPFFQIAVEMLNDEGKIGYITMNSFLKSLNARKLRAFFVDNQFDIHIVDFRGYQVFKGKSTYTCLFFLEKEKSKALHYSCDEQVKLAKRMHYEDIPWNLLDAEKGWNLNQYKVANKIESVGIPLFEFCQTRHGIATLSNKTYIFLPNKEDDKYYYLEKEDVSYPIEKTLCKDIVNSNKLNSEKALVDLVHKAIFPYVIDKSGKAVLIKEEVIQAKYPCAYSYLQSQRETLDKRDKGKVGDYPAWYAYGRTQSLVMPAIKMFFPKIANKPLNCVIVENSNLLLYNGMAFVGDDMRKMKILQKVLESDIFWNYVVANSKPYTSGYYSLNGSNIKNFGVPKFTKAEEEELLRLEDKGAVNQWLSSFYE
;
A
#
# COMPACT_ATOMS: atom_id res chain seq x y z
N HIS A 1 14.49 -10.40 -37.67
CA HIS A 1 15.28 -9.57 -36.75
C HIS A 1 15.33 -8.14 -37.28
N PHE A 2 15.41 -7.15 -36.39
CA PHE A 2 15.35 -5.72 -36.69
C PHE A 2 16.56 -5.00 -36.08
N ASP A 3 17.03 -3.97 -36.76
CA ASP A 3 18.12 -3.12 -36.23
C ASP A 3 17.58 -2.07 -35.26
N VAL A 4 16.32 -1.65 -35.42
CA VAL A 4 15.65 -0.68 -34.55
C VAL A 4 14.20 -1.09 -34.34
N ILE A 5 13.79 -1.12 -33.07
CA ILE A 5 12.41 -1.33 -32.67
C ILE A 5 11.95 -0.14 -31.85
N VAL A 6 10.97 0.60 -32.35
CA VAL A 6 10.38 1.77 -31.65
C VAL A 6 8.91 1.52 -31.41
N GLY A 7 8.43 1.86 -30.22
CA GLY A 7 7.04 1.59 -29.91
C GLY A 7 6.49 2.27 -28.65
N ASN A 8 5.17 2.17 -28.57
CA ASN A 8 4.38 2.51 -27.38
C ASN A 8 3.51 1.29 -27.04
N PRO A 9 4.03 0.33 -26.27
CA PRO A 9 3.31 -0.88 -25.91
C PRO A 9 1.99 -0.59 -25.19
N PRO A 10 0.94 -1.41 -25.36
CA PRO A 10 -0.41 -1.14 -24.87
C PRO A 10 -0.52 -1.17 -23.35
N TYR A 11 -1.10 -0.13 -22.71
CA TYR A 11 -1.24 0.02 -21.27
C TYR A 11 -2.54 -0.62 -20.74
N VAL A 12 -2.65 -1.94 -20.86
CA VAL A 12 -3.81 -2.70 -20.39
C VAL A 12 -3.43 -3.44 -19.10
N CYS A 13 -4.14 -3.15 -18.01
CA CYS A 13 -3.95 -3.85 -16.75
C CYS A 13 -4.37 -5.31 -16.86
N GLY A 14 -3.59 -6.23 -16.28
CA GLY A 14 -3.84 -7.67 -16.34
C GLY A 14 -5.25 -8.10 -15.93
N ARG A 15 -5.92 -7.35 -15.05
CA ARG A 15 -7.32 -7.60 -14.65
C ARG A 15 -8.35 -7.24 -15.70
N ASN A 16 -7.98 -6.39 -16.66
CA ASN A 16 -8.85 -5.89 -17.73
C ASN A 16 -8.57 -6.56 -19.07
N MET A 17 -7.64 -7.52 -19.11
CA MET A 17 -7.38 -8.31 -20.32
C MET A 17 -8.47 -9.32 -20.56
N GLU A 18 -8.78 -9.56 -21.83
CA GLU A 18 -9.54 -10.72 -22.28
C GLU A 18 -8.79 -12.01 -21.95
N ASP A 19 -9.53 -13.08 -21.70
CA ASP A 19 -8.96 -14.35 -21.22
C ASP A 19 -7.95 -14.96 -22.22
N ASP A 20 -8.21 -14.89 -23.51
CA ASP A 20 -7.28 -15.37 -24.56
C ASP A 20 -5.97 -14.57 -24.55
N THR A 21 -6.05 -13.25 -24.47
CA THR A 21 -4.87 -12.39 -24.37
C THR A 21 -4.07 -12.70 -23.09
N ARG A 22 -4.75 -12.90 -21.95
CA ARG A 22 -4.12 -13.25 -20.68
C ARG A 22 -3.43 -14.61 -20.74
N LEU A 23 -3.99 -15.58 -21.45
CA LEU A 23 -3.35 -16.89 -21.66
C LEU A 23 -2.09 -16.75 -22.51
N LYS A 24 -2.13 -15.96 -23.59
CA LYS A 24 -0.97 -15.73 -24.47
C LYS A 24 0.18 -14.99 -23.75
N THR A 25 -0.09 -14.10 -22.81
CA THR A 25 0.98 -13.43 -22.03
C THR A 25 1.80 -14.43 -21.22
N LYS A 26 1.23 -15.57 -20.78
CA LYS A 26 1.94 -16.61 -20.01
C LYS A 26 3.01 -17.35 -20.81
N TRP A 27 3.05 -17.21 -22.12
CA TRP A 27 4.11 -17.79 -22.96
C TRP A 27 5.47 -17.10 -22.74
N TYR A 28 5.47 -15.87 -22.20
CA TYR A 28 6.67 -15.09 -22.00
C TYR A 28 7.14 -15.19 -20.53
N LYS A 29 8.43 -15.55 -20.34
CA LYS A 29 9.03 -15.71 -19.01
C LYS A 29 8.94 -14.45 -18.15
N VAL A 30 9.02 -13.27 -18.75
CA VAL A 30 8.88 -11.99 -18.06
C VAL A 30 7.49 -11.78 -17.47
N CYS A 31 6.50 -12.57 -17.87
CA CYS A 31 5.10 -12.51 -17.39
C CYS A 31 4.79 -13.55 -16.30
N ASP A 32 5.75 -14.38 -15.90
CA ASP A 32 5.57 -15.39 -14.84
C ASP A 32 5.61 -14.77 -13.43
N SER A 33 4.75 -13.77 -13.20
CA SER A 33 4.66 -13.08 -11.92
C SER A 33 3.29 -12.43 -11.68
N GLY A 34 2.33 -13.21 -11.22
CA GLY A 34 1.02 -12.69 -10.81
C GLY A 34 0.14 -12.19 -11.98
N SER A 35 -0.56 -11.07 -11.79
CA SER A 35 -1.41 -10.46 -12.82
C SER A 35 -0.62 -9.42 -13.62
N THR A 36 0.04 -9.88 -14.67
CA THR A 36 0.96 -9.07 -15.49
C THR A 36 0.20 -8.14 -16.43
N ASP A 37 0.66 -6.90 -16.54
CA ASP A 37 0.12 -5.91 -17.48
C ASP A 37 0.61 -6.17 -18.92
N LEU A 38 -0.20 -5.81 -19.92
CA LEU A 38 0.02 -6.19 -21.33
C LEU A 38 1.30 -5.59 -21.94
N TYR A 39 1.82 -4.48 -21.45
CA TYR A 39 3.06 -3.90 -21.95
C TYR A 39 4.33 -4.72 -21.60
N ILE A 40 4.27 -5.58 -20.59
CA ILE A 40 5.44 -6.34 -20.09
C ILE A 40 6.01 -7.33 -21.10
N PRO A 41 5.22 -8.20 -21.75
CA PRO A 41 5.77 -9.15 -22.72
C PRO A 41 6.45 -8.49 -23.93
N PHE A 42 6.08 -7.24 -24.26
CA PHE A 42 6.67 -6.53 -25.38
C PHE A 42 8.18 -6.27 -25.23
N PHE A 43 8.70 -6.23 -24.02
CA PHE A 43 10.14 -6.14 -23.77
C PHE A 43 10.86 -7.41 -24.20
N GLN A 44 10.35 -8.59 -23.81
CA GLN A 44 10.95 -9.87 -24.24
C GLN A 44 10.80 -10.07 -25.75
N ILE A 45 9.63 -9.81 -26.31
CA ILE A 45 9.38 -9.90 -27.76
C ILE A 45 10.37 -9.03 -28.53
N ALA A 46 10.55 -7.77 -28.11
CA ALA A 46 11.48 -6.87 -28.79
C ALA A 46 12.93 -7.37 -28.70
N VAL A 47 13.40 -7.82 -27.53
CA VAL A 47 14.76 -8.36 -27.39
C VAL A 47 14.97 -9.60 -28.25
N GLU A 48 13.96 -10.50 -28.34
CA GLU A 48 14.02 -11.70 -29.18
C GLU A 48 14.03 -11.38 -30.69
N MET A 49 13.36 -10.29 -31.10
CA MET A 49 13.30 -9.84 -32.49
C MET A 49 14.44 -8.91 -32.91
N LEU A 50 15.24 -8.43 -31.96
CA LEU A 50 16.32 -7.48 -32.20
C LEU A 50 17.58 -8.17 -32.70
N ASN A 51 18.28 -7.58 -33.67
CA ASN A 51 19.65 -7.93 -34.04
C ASN A 51 20.62 -7.66 -32.85
N ASP A 52 21.83 -8.21 -32.90
CA ASP A 52 22.78 -8.09 -31.78
C ASP A 52 23.24 -6.65 -31.55
N GLU A 53 23.42 -5.84 -32.59
CA GLU A 53 23.73 -4.40 -32.50
C GLU A 53 22.47 -3.51 -32.55
N GLY A 54 21.29 -4.12 -32.45
CA GLY A 54 20.01 -3.42 -32.59
C GLY A 54 19.64 -2.64 -31.34
N LYS A 55 18.73 -1.68 -31.54
CA LYS A 55 18.28 -0.75 -30.48
C LYS A 55 16.78 -0.78 -30.30
N ILE A 56 16.33 -0.77 -29.05
CA ILE A 56 14.91 -0.60 -28.68
C ILE A 56 14.70 0.80 -28.13
N GLY A 57 13.64 1.47 -28.55
CA GLY A 57 13.17 2.73 -28.00
C GLY A 57 11.69 2.69 -27.69
N TYR A 58 11.31 2.64 -26.42
CA TYR A 58 9.93 2.63 -25.98
C TYR A 58 9.56 3.87 -25.18
N ILE A 59 8.34 4.38 -25.39
CA ILE A 59 7.64 5.09 -24.36
C ILE A 59 6.71 4.10 -23.66
N THR A 60 6.86 3.91 -22.37
CA THR A 60 6.15 2.85 -21.66
C THR A 60 5.79 3.25 -20.23
N MET A 61 4.97 2.45 -19.55
CA MET A 61 4.64 2.70 -18.14
C MET A 61 5.88 2.52 -17.26
N ASN A 62 6.16 3.51 -16.39
CA ASN A 62 7.26 3.39 -15.41
C ASN A 62 6.91 2.47 -14.22
N SER A 63 5.70 1.92 -14.18
CA SER A 63 5.25 1.03 -13.10
C SER A 63 6.07 -0.26 -13.00
N PHE A 64 6.72 -0.74 -14.09
CA PHE A 64 7.57 -1.92 -14.02
C PHE A 64 8.75 -1.76 -13.07
N LEU A 65 9.18 -0.54 -12.80
CA LEU A 65 10.26 -0.27 -11.85
C LEU A 65 9.93 -0.77 -10.44
N LYS A 66 8.66 -0.66 -10.00
CA LYS A 66 8.25 -0.95 -8.61
C LYS A 66 7.17 -2.03 -8.46
N SER A 67 6.44 -2.36 -9.53
CA SER A 67 5.33 -3.32 -9.46
C SER A 67 5.82 -4.74 -9.13
N LEU A 68 5.15 -5.42 -8.19
CA LEU A 68 5.40 -6.83 -7.92
C LEU A 68 5.12 -7.71 -9.15
N ASN A 69 4.18 -7.31 -10.01
CA ASN A 69 3.85 -8.04 -11.22
C ASN A 69 4.93 -7.94 -12.31
N ALA A 70 5.92 -7.06 -12.16
CA ALA A 70 7.03 -6.87 -13.09
C ALA A 70 8.37 -7.44 -12.57
N ARG A 71 8.37 -8.18 -11.45
CA ARG A 71 9.64 -8.72 -10.89
C ARG A 71 10.39 -9.64 -11.85
N LYS A 72 9.67 -10.43 -12.66
CA LYS A 72 10.29 -11.30 -13.66
C LYS A 72 10.87 -10.52 -14.85
N LEU A 73 10.27 -9.39 -15.21
CA LEU A 73 10.86 -8.46 -16.18
C LEU A 73 12.15 -7.82 -15.61
N ARG A 74 12.13 -7.37 -14.37
CA ARG A 74 13.34 -6.81 -13.73
C ARG A 74 14.44 -7.87 -13.61
N ALA A 75 14.10 -9.11 -13.22
CA ALA A 75 15.04 -10.23 -13.19
C ALA A 75 15.65 -10.48 -14.60
N PHE A 76 14.83 -10.47 -15.63
CA PHE A 76 15.29 -10.60 -17.02
C PHE A 76 16.34 -9.53 -17.39
N PHE A 77 16.16 -8.28 -16.96
CA PHE A 77 17.16 -7.23 -17.19
C PHE A 77 18.41 -7.41 -16.35
N VAL A 78 18.31 -7.76 -15.08
CA VAL A 78 19.44 -8.01 -14.18
C VAL A 78 20.27 -9.20 -14.66
N ASP A 79 19.64 -10.29 -15.09
CA ASP A 79 20.31 -11.50 -15.52
C ASP A 79 21.08 -11.30 -16.83
N ASN A 80 20.54 -10.47 -17.72
CA ASN A 80 21.16 -10.20 -19.02
C ASN A 80 22.10 -9.00 -19.02
N GLN A 81 21.96 -8.06 -18.07
CA GLN A 81 22.81 -6.87 -17.92
C GLN A 81 22.93 -6.04 -19.21
N PHE A 82 21.83 -5.88 -19.93
CA PHE A 82 21.79 -5.07 -21.14
C PHE A 82 22.20 -3.62 -20.86
N ASP A 83 22.69 -2.92 -21.88
CA ASP A 83 22.85 -1.46 -21.81
C ASP A 83 21.46 -0.80 -21.88
N ILE A 84 20.96 -0.38 -20.72
CA ILE A 84 19.63 0.19 -20.58
C ILE A 84 19.72 1.62 -20.09
N HIS A 85 19.03 2.53 -20.83
CA HIS A 85 18.86 3.92 -20.47
C HIS A 85 17.38 4.21 -20.20
N ILE A 86 17.09 4.82 -19.07
CA ILE A 86 15.73 5.19 -18.67
C ILE A 86 15.65 6.68 -18.39
N VAL A 87 14.69 7.37 -19.04
CA VAL A 87 14.29 8.74 -18.69
C VAL A 87 12.92 8.68 -18.04
N ASP A 88 12.87 8.77 -16.71
CA ASP A 88 11.63 8.62 -15.93
C ASP A 88 10.95 9.99 -15.75
N PHE A 89 9.71 10.09 -16.24
CA PHE A 89 8.87 11.27 -16.03
C PHE A 89 8.14 11.26 -14.68
N ARG A 90 8.40 10.27 -13.85
CA ARG A 90 7.81 10.08 -12.51
C ARG A 90 6.29 10.22 -12.51
N GLY A 91 5.80 11.27 -11.82
CA GLY A 91 4.36 11.56 -11.70
C GLY A 91 3.82 12.49 -12.79
N TYR A 92 4.63 12.93 -13.75
CA TYR A 92 4.17 13.77 -14.83
C TYR A 92 3.34 12.97 -15.85
N GLN A 93 2.19 13.51 -16.22
CA GLN A 93 1.29 12.88 -17.18
C GLN A 93 1.56 13.38 -18.59
N VAL A 94 2.36 12.64 -19.34
CA VAL A 94 2.68 12.97 -20.74
C VAL A 94 1.42 12.93 -21.62
N PHE A 95 0.54 11.97 -21.37
CA PHE A 95 -0.70 11.81 -22.11
C PHE A 95 -1.86 12.47 -21.37
N LYS A 96 -2.36 13.59 -21.90
CA LYS A 96 -3.48 14.35 -21.32
C LYS A 96 -4.73 13.47 -21.16
N GLY A 97 -5.40 13.59 -20.03
CA GLY A 97 -6.64 12.85 -19.74
C GLY A 97 -6.48 11.36 -19.45
N LYS A 98 -5.24 10.87 -19.30
CA LYS A 98 -4.93 9.49 -18.88
C LYS A 98 -4.15 9.50 -17.58
N SER A 99 -4.54 8.68 -16.62
CA SER A 99 -3.83 8.50 -15.34
C SER A 99 -2.65 7.51 -15.45
N THR A 100 -1.84 7.67 -16.51
CA THR A 100 -0.66 6.83 -16.78
C THR A 100 0.61 7.62 -16.56
N TYR A 101 1.55 7.03 -15.86
CA TYR A 101 2.90 7.56 -15.63
C TYR A 101 3.89 6.77 -16.46
N THR A 102 4.71 7.48 -17.23
CA THR A 102 5.54 6.87 -18.27
C THR A 102 7.02 7.21 -18.11
N CYS A 103 7.85 6.47 -18.83
CA CYS A 103 9.26 6.75 -19.04
C CYS A 103 9.63 6.49 -20.49
N LEU A 104 10.73 7.08 -20.96
CA LEU A 104 11.44 6.58 -22.13
C LEU A 104 12.37 5.46 -21.68
N PHE A 105 12.40 4.40 -22.45
CA PHE A 105 13.23 3.23 -22.23
C PHE A 105 13.99 2.93 -23.50
N PHE A 106 15.30 2.86 -23.38
CA PHE A 106 16.19 2.49 -24.46
C PHE A 106 16.99 1.26 -24.04
N LEU A 107 17.21 0.32 -24.96
CA LEU A 107 17.98 -0.88 -24.71
C LEU A 107 18.83 -1.22 -25.92
N GLU A 108 20.09 -1.57 -25.67
CA GLU A 108 21.01 -2.24 -26.58
C GLU A 108 21.40 -3.60 -25.98
N LYS A 109 21.63 -4.63 -26.84
CA LYS A 109 21.96 -5.98 -26.35
C LYS A 109 23.35 -6.05 -25.75
N GLU A 110 24.20 -5.07 -25.98
CA GLU A 110 25.51 -5.00 -25.35
C GLU A 110 25.40 -5.07 -23.82
N LYS A 111 26.40 -5.68 -23.22
CA LYS A 111 26.44 -5.76 -21.74
C LYS A 111 27.00 -4.48 -21.13
N SER A 112 26.27 -3.93 -20.18
CA SER A 112 26.71 -2.82 -19.35
C SER A 112 26.91 -3.25 -17.89
N LYS A 113 27.82 -2.59 -17.17
CA LYS A 113 28.01 -2.78 -15.72
C LYS A 113 26.91 -2.12 -14.90
N ALA A 114 26.15 -1.21 -15.51
CA ALA A 114 25.13 -0.38 -14.85
C ALA A 114 23.93 -0.16 -15.74
N LEU A 115 22.80 0.11 -15.11
CA LEU A 115 21.64 0.74 -15.73
C LEU A 115 21.81 2.25 -15.65
N HIS A 116 21.49 2.96 -16.71
CA HIS A 116 21.61 4.41 -16.83
C HIS A 116 20.26 5.08 -16.59
N TYR A 117 20.13 5.85 -15.51
CA TYR A 117 18.87 6.46 -15.11
C TYR A 117 18.93 7.97 -15.12
N SER A 118 17.91 8.60 -15.69
CA SER A 118 17.68 10.04 -15.65
C SER A 118 16.24 10.34 -15.24
N CYS A 119 16.02 11.45 -14.57
CA CYS A 119 14.70 11.92 -14.17
C CYS A 119 14.40 13.26 -14.88
N ASP A 120 13.25 13.34 -15.56
CA ASP A 120 12.78 14.57 -16.22
C ASP A 120 11.29 14.82 -15.94
N GLU A 121 11.00 15.38 -14.78
CA GLU A 121 9.62 15.64 -14.33
C GLU A 121 8.90 16.75 -15.12
N GLN A 122 9.58 17.43 -16.04
CA GLN A 122 9.01 18.49 -16.86
C GLN A 122 8.96 18.14 -18.35
N VAL A 123 9.46 16.95 -18.72
CA VAL A 123 9.53 16.48 -20.11
C VAL A 123 10.22 17.49 -21.04
N LYS A 124 11.33 18.06 -20.58
CA LYS A 124 12.11 19.04 -21.36
C LYS A 124 12.98 18.38 -22.41
N LEU A 125 13.31 17.09 -22.24
CA LEU A 125 14.09 16.27 -23.15
C LEU A 125 15.32 17.01 -23.68
N ALA A 126 16.24 17.36 -22.80
CA ALA A 126 17.48 18.06 -23.15
C ALA A 126 18.25 17.28 -24.24
N LYS A 127 18.92 17.99 -25.16
CA LYS A 127 19.74 17.36 -26.22
C LYS A 127 20.81 16.40 -25.68
N ARG A 128 21.28 16.62 -24.45
CA ARG A 128 22.10 15.69 -23.68
C ARG A 128 21.43 15.46 -22.34
N MET A 129 20.97 14.23 -22.11
CA MET A 129 20.46 13.79 -20.83
C MET A 129 21.65 13.45 -19.93
N HIS A 130 21.56 13.86 -18.67
CA HIS A 130 22.51 13.42 -17.65
C HIS A 130 21.94 12.15 -17.01
N TYR A 131 22.72 11.07 -17.09
CA TYR A 131 22.32 9.78 -16.50
C TYR A 131 23.15 9.51 -15.25
N GLU A 132 22.52 8.95 -14.25
CA GLU A 132 23.17 8.35 -13.08
C GLU A 132 23.35 6.85 -13.36
N ASP A 133 24.58 6.36 -13.18
CA ASP A 133 24.91 4.96 -13.35
C ASP A 133 24.57 4.16 -12.10
N ILE A 134 23.71 3.16 -12.23
CA ILE A 134 23.26 2.31 -11.14
C ILE A 134 23.76 0.90 -11.40
N PRO A 135 24.75 0.41 -10.64
CA PRO A 135 25.29 -0.91 -10.82
C PRO A 135 24.24 -2.01 -10.71
N TRP A 136 24.26 -2.98 -11.64
CA TRP A 136 23.29 -4.08 -11.69
C TRP A 136 23.24 -4.90 -10.40
N ASN A 137 24.35 -5.07 -9.70
CA ASN A 137 24.43 -5.82 -8.45
C ASN A 137 23.73 -5.14 -7.27
N LEU A 138 23.35 -3.87 -7.40
CA LEU A 138 22.56 -3.12 -6.41
C LEU A 138 21.05 -3.16 -6.69
N LEU A 139 20.64 -3.75 -7.82
CA LEU A 139 19.25 -3.79 -8.25
C LEU A 139 18.61 -5.15 -7.91
N ASP A 140 17.80 -5.17 -6.85
CA ASP A 140 17.01 -6.33 -6.45
C ASP A 140 15.70 -6.38 -7.26
N ALA A 141 15.56 -7.40 -8.09
CA ALA A 141 14.38 -7.57 -8.94
C ALA A 141 13.09 -7.81 -8.13
N GLU A 142 13.17 -8.49 -6.98
CA GLU A 142 12.01 -8.84 -6.15
C GLU A 142 11.48 -7.62 -5.34
N LYS A 143 12.39 -6.78 -4.84
CA LYS A 143 12.01 -5.58 -4.06
C LYS A 143 11.43 -4.45 -4.91
N GLY A 144 11.73 -4.44 -6.21
CA GLY A 144 11.49 -3.31 -7.08
C GLY A 144 12.64 -2.29 -7.02
N TRP A 145 12.74 -1.47 -8.08
CA TRP A 145 13.86 -0.54 -8.27
C TRP A 145 13.50 0.88 -7.86
N ASN A 146 14.27 1.43 -6.96
CA ASN A 146 14.19 2.82 -6.53
C ASN A 146 15.31 3.63 -7.16
N LEU A 147 15.23 3.83 -8.47
CA LEU A 147 16.31 4.42 -9.26
C LEU A 147 16.55 5.88 -8.93
N ASN A 148 15.48 6.63 -8.62
CA ASN A 148 15.63 8.00 -8.17
C ASN A 148 16.10 8.02 -6.71
N GLN A 149 17.27 8.62 -6.47
CA GLN A 149 17.90 8.66 -5.13
C GLN A 149 18.24 7.27 -4.55
N TYR A 150 18.59 6.30 -5.42
CA TYR A 150 18.89 4.93 -4.98
C TYR A 150 19.97 4.88 -3.89
N LYS A 151 20.99 5.79 -3.94
CA LYS A 151 22.05 5.87 -2.92
C LYS A 151 21.49 6.23 -1.55
N VAL A 152 20.60 7.22 -1.50
CA VAL A 152 19.95 7.66 -0.26
C VAL A 152 19.04 6.57 0.29
N ALA A 153 18.23 5.95 -0.58
CA ALA A 153 17.34 4.88 -0.17
C ALA A 153 18.12 3.66 0.35
N ASN A 154 19.14 3.21 -0.38
CA ASN A 154 19.96 2.08 0.04
C ASN A 154 20.72 2.34 1.35
N LYS A 155 21.22 3.56 1.54
CA LYS A 155 21.86 3.97 2.80
C LYS A 155 20.88 3.85 3.97
N ILE A 156 19.67 4.39 3.83
CA ILE A 156 18.64 4.29 4.86
C ILE A 156 18.23 2.82 5.09
N GLU A 157 18.03 2.03 4.04
CA GLU A 157 17.63 0.63 4.15
C GLU A 157 18.70 -0.27 4.79
N SER A 158 19.97 0.14 4.75
CA SER A 158 21.08 -0.60 5.38
C SER A 158 21.19 -0.38 6.90
N VAL A 159 20.46 0.60 7.46
CA VAL A 159 20.51 0.93 8.89
C VAL A 159 19.65 -0.03 9.71
N GLY A 160 20.22 -0.59 10.77
CA GLY A 160 19.51 -1.33 11.80
C GLY A 160 18.74 -2.55 11.30
N ILE A 161 17.42 -2.52 11.36
CA ILE A 161 16.54 -3.59 10.87
C ILE A 161 15.39 -3.01 10.02
N PRO A 162 14.90 -3.74 9.02
CA PRO A 162 13.78 -3.29 8.21
C PRO A 162 12.52 -3.05 9.03
N LEU A 163 11.77 -2.01 8.69
CA LEU A 163 10.54 -1.62 9.39
C LEU A 163 9.54 -2.77 9.54
N PHE A 164 9.41 -3.64 8.52
CA PHE A 164 8.49 -4.78 8.57
C PHE A 164 8.90 -5.86 9.59
N GLU A 165 10.19 -5.94 9.94
CA GLU A 165 10.70 -6.80 11.01
C GLU A 165 10.60 -6.11 12.38
N PHE A 166 10.77 -4.78 12.40
CA PHE A 166 10.64 -4.01 13.63
C PHE A 166 9.21 -4.02 14.15
N CYS A 167 8.20 -3.78 13.31
CA CYS A 167 6.81 -3.72 13.73
C CYS A 167 5.86 -4.22 12.64
N GLN A 168 4.86 -5.01 13.04
CA GLN A 168 3.85 -5.52 12.12
C GLN A 168 2.85 -4.45 11.73
N THR A 169 2.39 -4.49 10.48
CA THR A 169 1.25 -3.69 10.00
C THR A 169 0.02 -4.58 9.82
N ARG A 170 -1.15 -4.03 10.12
CA ARG A 170 -2.44 -4.67 9.86
C ARG A 170 -3.33 -3.74 9.06
N HIS A 171 -3.96 -4.29 8.03
CA HIS A 171 -5.05 -3.61 7.32
C HIS A 171 -6.31 -3.59 8.18
N GLY A 172 -7.17 -2.59 7.94
CA GLY A 172 -8.48 -2.55 8.56
C GLY A 172 -9.40 -3.71 8.12
N ILE A 173 -10.50 -3.86 8.82
CA ILE A 173 -11.55 -4.82 8.42
C ILE A 173 -12.07 -4.50 7.02
N ALA A 174 -12.53 -5.52 6.31
CA ALA A 174 -13.07 -5.40 4.97
C ALA A 174 -14.49 -5.99 4.89
N THR A 175 -15.48 -5.16 5.18
CA THR A 175 -16.90 -5.54 5.12
C THR A 175 -17.38 -5.75 3.69
N LEU A 176 -16.74 -5.11 2.70
CA LEU A 176 -17.18 -4.90 1.32
C LEU A 176 -18.57 -4.24 1.19
N SER A 177 -19.10 -3.71 2.30
CA SER A 177 -20.31 -2.87 2.35
C SER A 177 -20.27 -1.97 3.58
N ASN A 178 -19.26 -1.08 3.65
CA ASN A 178 -19.08 -0.20 4.82
C ASN A 178 -20.35 0.60 5.14
N LYS A 179 -21.09 1.06 4.13
CA LYS A 179 -22.36 1.81 4.30
C LYS A 179 -23.47 1.01 4.99
N THR A 180 -23.37 -0.34 4.99
CA THR A 180 -24.34 -1.20 5.69
C THR A 180 -23.90 -1.48 7.12
N TYR A 181 -22.60 -1.68 7.35
CA TYR A 181 -22.12 -2.13 8.67
C TYR A 181 -21.61 -1.01 9.57
N ILE A 182 -21.14 0.12 9.00
CA ILE A 182 -20.48 1.18 9.75
C ILE A 182 -21.34 2.46 9.73
N PHE A 183 -21.62 2.99 10.91
CA PHE A 183 -22.48 4.15 11.06
C PHE A 183 -22.07 5.02 12.24
N LEU A 184 -22.44 6.30 12.19
CA LEU A 184 -22.43 7.20 13.31
C LEU A 184 -23.85 7.20 13.90
N PRO A 185 -24.05 6.85 15.18
CA PRO A 185 -25.38 6.88 15.78
C PRO A 185 -25.89 8.31 15.88
N ASN A 186 -27.15 8.55 15.48
CA ASN A 186 -27.79 9.84 15.68
C ASN A 186 -28.30 10.00 17.12
N LYS A 187 -28.64 8.88 17.75
CA LYS A 187 -29.14 8.77 19.10
C LYS A 187 -28.69 7.43 19.69
N GLU A 188 -28.61 7.38 21.00
CA GLU A 188 -28.41 6.13 21.76
C GLU A 188 -29.24 6.14 23.04
N ASP A 189 -29.57 4.94 23.52
CA ASP A 189 -30.13 4.68 24.85
C ASP A 189 -29.31 3.56 25.55
N ASP A 190 -29.81 2.99 26.62
CA ASP A 190 -29.07 1.96 27.38
C ASP A 190 -28.79 0.69 26.56
N LYS A 191 -29.65 0.33 25.60
CA LYS A 191 -29.59 -0.93 24.87
C LYS A 191 -29.21 -0.78 23.40
N TYR A 192 -29.53 0.37 22.79
CA TYR A 192 -29.46 0.55 21.34
C TYR A 192 -28.65 1.75 20.93
N TYR A 193 -27.94 1.61 19.80
CA TYR A 193 -27.54 2.70 18.92
C TYR A 193 -28.60 2.84 17.83
N TYR A 194 -28.94 4.08 17.44
CA TYR A 194 -29.89 4.34 16.38
C TYR A 194 -29.16 4.75 15.10
N LEU A 195 -29.34 3.93 14.06
CA LEU A 195 -28.80 4.14 12.72
C LEU A 195 -29.89 4.73 11.84
N GLU A 196 -29.64 5.89 11.25
CA GLU A 196 -30.55 6.46 10.26
C GLU A 196 -30.11 6.13 8.84
N LYS A 197 -31.08 5.68 8.04
CA LYS A 197 -30.88 5.39 6.63
C LYS A 197 -32.20 5.56 5.88
N GLU A 198 -32.16 6.37 4.80
CA GLU A 198 -33.33 6.64 3.95
C GLU A 198 -34.56 7.07 4.77
N ASP A 199 -34.36 8.00 5.70
CA ASP A 199 -35.36 8.56 6.62
C ASP A 199 -35.99 7.53 7.58
N VAL A 200 -35.40 6.34 7.70
CA VAL A 200 -35.79 5.31 8.66
C VAL A 200 -34.75 5.17 9.76
N SER A 201 -35.19 5.18 11.02
CA SER A 201 -34.34 4.97 12.19
C SER A 201 -34.38 3.51 12.63
N TYR A 202 -33.25 2.87 12.59
CA TYR A 202 -33.08 1.46 12.97
C TYR A 202 -32.37 1.35 14.32
N PRO A 203 -32.98 0.76 15.35
CA PRO A 203 -32.28 0.42 16.58
C PRO A 203 -31.34 -0.76 16.31
N ILE A 204 -30.10 -0.67 16.81
CA ILE A 204 -29.08 -1.72 16.69
C ILE A 204 -28.57 -2.02 18.10
N GLU A 205 -28.58 -3.26 18.49
CA GLU A 205 -28.14 -3.70 19.82
C GLU A 205 -26.67 -3.35 20.05
N LYS A 206 -26.41 -2.57 21.12
CA LYS A 206 -25.05 -2.10 21.48
C LYS A 206 -24.06 -3.26 21.63
N THR A 207 -24.53 -4.39 22.17
CA THR A 207 -23.68 -5.57 22.41
C THR A 207 -23.28 -6.32 21.13
N LEU A 208 -23.90 -6.00 19.98
CA LEU A 208 -23.47 -6.47 18.67
C LEU A 208 -22.52 -5.49 17.96
N CYS A 209 -22.26 -4.33 18.55
CA CYS A 209 -21.45 -3.29 17.94
C CYS A 209 -20.05 -3.26 18.52
N LYS A 210 -19.09 -2.81 17.70
CA LYS A 210 -17.74 -2.43 18.11
C LYS A 210 -17.42 -1.02 17.64
N ASP A 211 -16.54 -0.36 18.38
CA ASP A 211 -15.98 0.92 17.97
C ASP A 211 -15.05 0.73 16.78
N ILE A 212 -15.12 1.63 15.82
CA ILE A 212 -14.32 1.58 14.62
C ILE A 212 -13.94 2.99 14.13
N VAL A 213 -12.72 3.14 13.62
CA VAL A 213 -12.23 4.41 13.10
C VAL A 213 -11.75 4.27 11.66
N ASN A 214 -11.95 5.34 10.87
CA ASN A 214 -11.34 5.47 9.56
C ASN A 214 -9.90 5.95 9.73
N SER A 215 -8.93 5.05 9.64
CA SER A 215 -7.52 5.38 9.90
C SER A 215 -6.95 6.45 8.95
N ASN A 216 -7.50 6.59 7.74
CA ASN A 216 -7.06 7.64 6.80
C ASN A 216 -7.47 9.05 7.21
N LYS A 217 -8.46 9.20 8.09
CA LYS A 217 -8.92 10.50 8.60
C LYS A 217 -8.29 10.89 9.93
N LEU A 218 -7.65 9.93 10.61
CA LEU A 218 -7.08 10.14 11.93
C LEU A 218 -5.72 10.85 11.81
N ASN A 219 -5.64 12.08 12.28
CA ASN A 219 -4.46 12.94 12.20
C ASN A 219 -4.06 13.57 13.55
N SER A 220 -4.82 13.31 14.59
CA SER A 220 -4.54 13.74 15.97
C SER A 220 -5.35 12.90 16.96
N GLU A 221 -4.88 12.84 18.21
CA GLU A 221 -5.62 12.18 19.30
C GLU A 221 -6.98 12.84 19.56
N LYS A 222 -7.06 14.17 19.45
CA LYS A 222 -8.33 14.90 19.59
C LYS A 222 -9.36 14.51 18.53
N ALA A 223 -8.92 14.25 17.31
CA ALA A 223 -9.79 13.80 16.23
C ALA A 223 -10.31 12.36 16.43
N LEU A 224 -9.68 11.57 17.30
CA LEU A 224 -10.14 10.20 17.55
C LEU A 224 -11.58 10.17 18.07
N VAL A 225 -11.91 11.01 19.06
CA VAL A 225 -13.24 11.02 19.69
C VAL A 225 -14.34 11.33 18.66
N ASP A 226 -14.07 12.28 17.77
CA ASP A 226 -15.04 12.73 16.74
C ASP A 226 -15.14 11.76 15.57
N LEU A 227 -14.16 10.87 15.38
CA LEU A 227 -14.05 9.96 14.25
C LEU A 227 -14.44 8.51 14.57
N VAL A 228 -14.76 8.20 15.84
CA VAL A 228 -15.21 6.85 16.22
C VAL A 228 -16.64 6.64 15.74
N HIS A 229 -16.82 5.67 14.89
CA HIS A 229 -18.10 5.15 14.45
C HIS A 229 -18.42 3.82 15.15
N LYS A 230 -19.60 3.29 14.94
CA LYS A 230 -20.01 1.95 15.37
C LYS A 230 -20.03 1.01 14.17
N ALA A 231 -19.56 -0.22 14.38
CA ALA A 231 -19.64 -1.28 13.39
C ALA A 231 -20.54 -2.40 13.92
N ILE A 232 -21.56 -2.78 13.17
CA ILE A 232 -22.30 -4.03 13.43
C ILE A 232 -21.31 -5.17 13.21
N PHE A 233 -20.97 -5.90 14.29
CA PHE A 233 -19.90 -6.91 14.30
C PHE A 233 -20.49 -8.29 14.58
N PRO A 234 -20.94 -9.04 13.54
CA PRO A 234 -21.63 -10.30 13.69
C PRO A 234 -20.68 -11.47 14.04
N TYR A 235 -19.70 -11.21 14.89
CA TYR A 235 -18.70 -12.19 15.32
C TYR A 235 -18.53 -12.20 16.83
N VAL A 236 -18.17 -13.35 17.36
CA VAL A 236 -17.70 -13.53 18.74
C VAL A 236 -16.25 -13.97 18.73
N ILE A 237 -15.50 -13.60 19.77
CA ILE A 237 -14.15 -14.10 19.95
C ILE A 237 -14.23 -15.38 20.78
N ASP A 238 -13.77 -16.48 20.21
CA ASP A 238 -13.76 -17.78 20.89
C ASP A 238 -12.63 -17.89 21.94
N LYS A 239 -12.59 -19.00 22.65
CA LYS A 239 -11.58 -19.27 23.69
C LYS A 239 -10.14 -19.32 23.14
N SER A 240 -9.96 -19.50 21.84
CA SER A 240 -8.65 -19.49 21.17
C SER A 240 -8.24 -18.10 20.69
N GLY A 241 -9.06 -17.07 20.92
CA GLY A 241 -8.82 -15.70 20.48
C GLY A 241 -9.18 -15.45 18.99
N LYS A 242 -9.88 -16.37 18.34
CA LYS A 242 -10.32 -16.21 16.94
C LYS A 242 -11.72 -15.65 16.85
N ALA A 243 -11.95 -14.81 15.84
CA ALA A 243 -13.29 -14.33 15.52
C ALA A 243 -14.07 -15.41 14.78
N VAL A 244 -15.21 -15.78 15.32
CA VAL A 244 -16.14 -16.77 14.78
C VAL A 244 -17.45 -16.09 14.47
N LEU A 245 -17.99 -16.32 13.28
CA LEU A 245 -19.28 -15.77 12.87
C LEU A 245 -20.39 -16.31 13.78
N ILE A 246 -21.26 -15.43 14.27
CA ILE A 246 -22.42 -15.81 15.07
C ILE A 246 -23.43 -16.48 14.13
N LYS A 247 -23.98 -17.63 14.53
CA LYS A 247 -25.01 -18.34 13.75
C LYS A 247 -26.25 -17.48 13.57
N GLU A 248 -26.92 -17.64 12.43
CA GLU A 248 -28.07 -16.82 12.06
C GLU A 248 -29.23 -16.90 13.08
N GLU A 249 -29.52 -18.10 13.58
CA GLU A 249 -30.55 -18.30 14.60
C GLU A 249 -30.24 -17.57 15.91
N VAL A 250 -28.95 -17.47 16.23
CA VAL A 250 -28.49 -16.75 17.44
C VAL A 250 -28.59 -15.22 17.24
N ILE A 251 -28.23 -14.70 16.04
CA ILE A 251 -28.41 -13.28 15.75
C ILE A 251 -29.90 -12.93 15.80
N GLN A 252 -30.75 -13.74 15.15
CA GLN A 252 -32.18 -13.52 15.12
C GLN A 252 -32.80 -13.52 16.53
N ALA A 253 -32.34 -14.40 17.41
CA ALA A 253 -32.89 -14.52 18.76
C ALA A 253 -32.36 -13.45 19.73
N LYS A 254 -31.05 -13.11 19.66
CA LYS A 254 -30.41 -12.21 20.62
C LYS A 254 -30.30 -10.74 20.15
N TYR A 255 -30.31 -10.52 18.83
CA TYR A 255 -30.13 -9.21 18.19
C TYR A 255 -31.19 -8.99 17.11
N PRO A 256 -32.50 -9.08 17.47
CA PRO A 256 -33.59 -9.06 16.48
C PRO A 256 -33.64 -7.73 15.70
N CYS A 257 -33.28 -6.62 16.33
CA CYS A 257 -33.30 -5.30 15.68
C CYS A 257 -32.18 -5.20 14.63
N ALA A 258 -30.96 -5.57 14.98
CA ALA A 258 -29.85 -5.60 14.04
C ALA A 258 -30.08 -6.61 12.91
N TYR A 259 -30.70 -7.76 13.23
CA TYR A 259 -31.07 -8.74 12.22
C TYR A 259 -32.09 -8.19 11.23
N SER A 260 -33.17 -7.55 11.72
CA SER A 260 -34.16 -6.91 10.86
C SER A 260 -33.54 -5.84 9.95
N TYR A 261 -32.65 -5.00 10.50
CA TYR A 261 -31.91 -4.03 9.70
C TYR A 261 -31.05 -4.72 8.62
N LEU A 262 -30.26 -5.75 8.97
CA LEU A 262 -29.44 -6.46 7.99
C LEU A 262 -30.29 -7.12 6.91
N GLN A 263 -31.45 -7.66 7.25
CA GLN A 263 -32.43 -8.20 6.31
C GLN A 263 -32.92 -7.13 5.31
N SER A 264 -33.22 -5.92 5.77
CA SER A 264 -33.60 -4.80 4.88
C SER A 264 -32.48 -4.44 3.90
N GLN A 265 -31.23 -4.76 4.21
CA GLN A 265 -30.06 -4.52 3.37
C GLN A 265 -29.63 -5.73 2.54
N ARG A 266 -30.41 -6.83 2.56
CA ARG A 266 -30.07 -8.12 1.95
C ARG A 266 -29.67 -7.97 0.48
N GLU A 267 -30.45 -7.26 -0.30
CA GLU A 267 -30.16 -7.06 -1.73
C GLU A 267 -28.82 -6.37 -1.97
N THR A 268 -28.48 -5.36 -1.16
CA THR A 268 -27.18 -4.67 -1.21
C THR A 268 -26.04 -5.61 -0.85
N LEU A 269 -26.24 -6.45 0.16
CA LEU A 269 -25.24 -7.42 0.60
C LEU A 269 -25.00 -8.52 -0.43
N ASP A 270 -26.04 -9.00 -1.09
CA ASP A 270 -25.95 -10.03 -2.12
C ASP A 270 -25.26 -9.54 -3.41
N LYS A 271 -25.23 -8.24 -3.68
CA LYS A 271 -24.50 -7.62 -4.80
C LYS A 271 -22.99 -7.44 -4.55
N ARG A 272 -22.48 -7.69 -3.35
CA ARG A 272 -21.07 -7.57 -3.02
C ARG A 272 -20.21 -8.51 -3.87
N ASP A 273 -18.96 -8.14 -4.07
CA ASP A 273 -17.95 -8.96 -4.76
C ASP A 273 -18.44 -9.46 -6.15
N LYS A 274 -19.19 -8.60 -6.87
CA LYS A 274 -19.82 -8.91 -8.15
C LYS A 274 -20.80 -10.08 -8.09
N GLY A 275 -21.52 -10.24 -6.96
CA GLY A 275 -22.50 -11.30 -6.75
C GLY A 275 -21.92 -12.64 -6.31
N LYS A 276 -20.62 -12.75 -6.03
CA LYS A 276 -19.97 -13.98 -5.55
C LYS A 276 -20.18 -14.26 -4.06
N VAL A 277 -21.39 -14.03 -3.56
CA VAL A 277 -21.72 -14.16 -2.12
C VAL A 277 -21.83 -15.61 -1.68
N GLY A 278 -21.94 -16.57 -2.60
CA GLY A 278 -22.00 -18.00 -2.30
C GLY A 278 -20.73 -18.55 -1.62
N ASP A 279 -19.61 -17.85 -1.75
CA ASP A 279 -18.35 -18.20 -1.08
C ASP A 279 -18.27 -17.71 0.38
N TYR A 280 -19.25 -16.95 0.87
CA TYR A 280 -19.27 -16.42 2.22
C TYR A 280 -19.90 -17.41 3.21
N PRO A 281 -19.42 -17.47 4.48
CA PRO A 281 -19.98 -18.40 5.47
C PRO A 281 -21.44 -18.11 5.81
N ALA A 282 -21.90 -16.85 5.60
CA ALA A 282 -23.30 -16.44 5.62
C ALA A 282 -23.45 -15.09 4.90
N TRP A 283 -24.64 -14.76 4.46
CA TRP A 283 -24.95 -13.53 3.73
C TRP A 283 -24.65 -12.24 4.50
N TYR A 284 -24.72 -12.26 5.84
CA TYR A 284 -24.39 -11.16 6.74
C TYR A 284 -22.94 -11.16 7.20
N ALA A 285 -22.10 -12.07 6.74
CA ALA A 285 -20.68 -12.08 7.03
C ALA A 285 -19.96 -10.90 6.34
N TYR A 286 -18.85 -10.44 6.89
CA TYR A 286 -17.99 -9.49 6.18
C TYR A 286 -17.37 -10.13 4.94
N GLY A 287 -17.06 -9.33 3.96
CA GLY A 287 -16.51 -9.83 2.70
C GLY A 287 -15.12 -10.44 2.82
N ARG A 288 -14.38 -10.11 3.89
CA ARG A 288 -13.10 -10.73 4.22
C ARG A 288 -12.98 -10.88 5.74
N THR A 289 -12.23 -11.87 6.19
CA THR A 289 -12.04 -12.19 7.62
C THR A 289 -10.78 -11.56 8.22
N GLN A 290 -10.11 -10.69 7.47
CA GLN A 290 -8.90 -10.03 7.95
C GLN A 290 -9.18 -9.10 9.14
N SER A 291 -8.27 -9.04 10.08
CA SER A 291 -8.24 -8.03 11.16
C SER A 291 -9.52 -7.93 12.03
N LEU A 292 -10.29 -9.01 12.12
CA LEU A 292 -11.43 -9.09 13.05
C LEU A 292 -11.00 -9.08 14.53
N VAL A 293 -9.74 -9.48 14.78
CA VAL A 293 -9.05 -9.38 16.08
C VAL A 293 -7.78 -8.58 15.87
N MET A 294 -7.55 -7.60 16.72
CA MET A 294 -6.39 -6.72 16.66
C MET A 294 -5.69 -6.63 18.02
N PRO A 295 -4.35 -6.48 18.07
CA PRO A 295 -3.63 -6.16 19.30
C PRO A 295 -4.17 -4.88 19.95
N ALA A 296 -3.95 -4.74 21.27
CA ALA A 296 -4.44 -3.59 22.02
C ALA A 296 -3.82 -2.28 21.55
N ILE A 297 -2.50 -2.27 21.33
CA ILE A 297 -1.78 -1.07 20.91
C ILE A 297 -1.79 -0.98 19.40
N LYS A 298 -2.24 0.16 18.89
CA LYS A 298 -2.29 0.49 17.47
C LYS A 298 -1.72 1.88 17.25
N MET A 299 -0.87 2.03 16.25
CA MET A 299 -0.43 3.34 15.79
C MET A 299 -0.97 3.58 14.39
N PHE A 300 -1.82 4.59 14.29
CA PHE A 300 -2.43 5.00 13.05
C PHE A 300 -1.55 6.00 12.30
N PHE A 301 -1.53 5.86 10.99
CA PHE A 301 -0.85 6.77 10.09
C PHE A 301 -1.65 6.91 8.78
N PRO A 302 -1.52 8.04 8.05
CA PRO A 302 -2.27 8.25 6.81
C PRO A 302 -1.75 7.31 5.71
N LYS A 303 -2.65 6.85 4.84
CA LYS A 303 -2.29 6.05 3.66
C LYS A 303 -1.56 6.84 2.59
N ILE A 304 -1.82 8.15 2.53
CA ILE A 304 -1.19 9.13 1.65
C ILE A 304 -0.87 10.38 2.45
N ALA A 305 0.26 11.00 2.19
CA ALA A 305 0.68 12.25 2.84
C ALA A 305 1.41 13.16 1.86
N ASN A 306 1.40 14.46 2.14
CA ASN A 306 2.17 15.48 1.42
C ASN A 306 3.17 16.24 2.32
N LYS A 307 3.33 15.77 3.54
CA LYS A 307 4.23 16.31 4.57
C LYS A 307 4.61 15.20 5.54
N PRO A 308 5.62 15.39 6.40
CA PRO A 308 5.98 14.44 7.45
C PRO A 308 4.78 13.98 8.27
N LEU A 309 4.82 12.74 8.71
CA LEU A 309 3.67 12.10 9.37
C LEU A 309 3.36 12.75 10.72
N ASN A 310 2.11 12.60 11.09
CA ASN A 310 1.63 12.72 12.46
C ASN A 310 0.90 11.41 12.79
N CYS A 311 1.49 10.59 13.64
CA CYS A 311 0.98 9.28 14.00
C CYS A 311 0.17 9.37 15.32
N VAL A 312 -0.85 8.54 15.45
CA VAL A 312 -1.68 8.51 16.66
C VAL A 312 -1.63 7.12 17.26
N ILE A 313 -1.13 7.02 18.50
CA ILE A 313 -1.10 5.75 19.24
C ILE A 313 -2.35 5.63 20.10
N VAL A 314 -2.99 4.46 20.02
CA VAL A 314 -4.18 4.12 20.82
C VAL A 314 -3.98 2.76 21.45
N GLU A 315 -4.24 2.67 22.75
CA GLU A 315 -4.30 1.42 23.49
C GLU A 315 -5.78 1.07 23.78
N ASN A 316 -6.38 0.29 22.90
CA ASN A 316 -7.77 -0.17 23.02
C ASN A 316 -7.98 -1.43 22.18
N SER A 317 -8.13 -2.59 22.81
CA SER A 317 -8.36 -3.87 22.12
C SER A 317 -9.70 -3.94 21.39
N ASN A 318 -10.69 -3.13 21.79
CA ASN A 318 -12.02 -3.11 21.19
C ASN A 318 -12.16 -2.15 20.00
N LEU A 319 -11.20 -1.25 19.79
CA LEU A 319 -11.21 -0.34 18.66
C LEU A 319 -10.73 -1.03 17.40
N LEU A 320 -11.59 -1.14 16.41
CA LEU A 320 -11.27 -1.61 15.07
C LEU A 320 -10.90 -0.44 14.14
N LEU A 321 -10.38 -0.76 12.96
CA LEU A 321 -10.12 0.25 11.91
C LEU A 321 -10.61 -0.24 10.55
N TYR A 322 -10.85 0.70 9.65
CA TYR A 322 -11.20 0.45 8.25
C TYR A 322 -10.56 1.50 7.33
N ASN A 323 -10.53 1.23 6.03
CA ASN A 323 -10.00 2.09 4.97
C ASN A 323 -8.51 2.47 5.07
N GLY A 324 -7.72 1.79 5.89
CA GLY A 324 -6.30 2.09 6.05
C GLY A 324 -5.53 0.97 6.70
N MET A 325 -4.41 1.33 7.30
CA MET A 325 -3.51 0.43 8.02
C MET A 325 -3.13 1.04 9.37
N ALA A 326 -2.68 0.19 10.28
CA ALA A 326 -2.00 0.61 11.50
C ALA A 326 -0.78 -0.28 11.76
N PHE A 327 0.23 0.27 12.41
CA PHE A 327 1.22 -0.55 13.11
C PHE A 327 0.57 -1.10 14.37
N VAL A 328 0.85 -2.35 14.71
CA VAL A 328 0.23 -3.04 15.84
C VAL A 328 1.26 -3.77 16.67
N GLY A 329 1.06 -3.82 17.99
CA GLY A 329 1.97 -4.49 18.91
C GLY A 329 1.44 -4.53 20.33
N ASP A 330 2.26 -5.09 21.22
CA ASP A 330 1.92 -5.25 22.64
C ASP A 330 2.88 -4.43 23.55
N ASP A 331 3.85 -3.74 22.97
CA ASP A 331 4.85 -2.93 23.67
C ASP A 331 4.66 -1.44 23.34
N MET A 332 4.15 -0.68 24.31
CA MET A 332 3.92 0.76 24.21
C MET A 332 5.23 1.55 24.05
N ARG A 333 6.31 1.13 24.71
CA ARG A 333 7.62 1.79 24.61
C ARG A 333 8.15 1.69 23.18
N LYS A 334 8.13 0.48 22.64
CA LYS A 334 8.52 0.21 21.24
C LYS A 334 7.67 1.02 20.25
N MET A 335 6.37 1.14 20.51
CA MET A 335 5.47 1.89 19.65
C MET A 335 5.77 3.40 19.68
N LYS A 336 6.10 3.96 20.84
CA LYS A 336 6.50 5.37 20.99
C LYS A 336 7.85 5.67 20.29
N ILE A 337 8.82 4.75 20.38
CA ILE A 337 10.09 4.86 19.63
C ILE A 337 9.80 4.87 18.14
N LEU A 338 8.98 3.94 17.65
CA LEU A 338 8.60 3.89 16.26
C LEU A 338 7.89 5.17 15.80
N GLN A 339 7.02 5.75 16.64
CA GLN A 339 6.36 7.03 16.34
C GLN A 339 7.39 8.14 16.09
N LYS A 340 8.38 8.30 16.97
CA LYS A 340 9.45 9.30 16.78
C LYS A 340 10.20 9.12 15.46
N VAL A 341 10.52 7.87 15.12
CA VAL A 341 11.22 7.52 13.88
C VAL A 341 10.36 7.83 12.65
N LEU A 342 9.08 7.45 12.65
CA LEU A 342 8.18 7.64 11.50
C LEU A 342 7.74 9.10 11.30
N GLU A 343 7.76 9.91 12.36
CA GLU A 343 7.48 11.35 12.28
C GLU A 343 8.69 12.19 11.89
N SER A 344 9.88 11.57 11.76
CA SER A 344 11.12 12.25 11.38
C SER A 344 11.15 12.66 9.91
N ASP A 345 11.96 13.67 9.63
CA ASP A 345 12.23 14.10 8.26
C ASP A 345 13.01 13.05 7.45
N ILE A 346 13.78 12.19 8.12
CA ILE A 346 14.51 11.08 7.48
C ILE A 346 13.49 10.07 6.90
N PHE A 347 12.50 9.67 7.69
CA PHE A 347 11.46 8.79 7.18
C PHE A 347 10.66 9.46 6.05
N TRP A 348 10.35 10.74 6.19
CA TRP A 348 9.65 11.48 5.14
C TRP A 348 10.46 11.54 3.85
N ASN A 349 11.76 11.87 3.91
CA ASN A 349 12.65 11.88 2.76
C ASN A 349 12.71 10.49 2.09
N TYR A 350 12.74 9.43 2.88
CA TYR A 350 12.67 8.07 2.36
C TYR A 350 11.33 7.78 1.66
N VAL A 351 10.20 8.23 2.21
CA VAL A 351 8.88 8.10 1.57
C VAL A 351 8.86 8.84 0.23
N VAL A 352 9.35 10.06 0.19
CA VAL A 352 9.43 10.87 -1.06
C VAL A 352 10.31 10.16 -2.10
N ALA A 353 11.45 9.62 -1.68
CA ALA A 353 12.34 8.88 -2.56
C ALA A 353 11.70 7.59 -3.11
N ASN A 354 11.00 6.82 -2.25
CA ASN A 354 10.51 5.49 -2.57
C ASN A 354 9.10 5.44 -3.17
N SER A 355 8.27 6.44 -2.89
CA SER A 355 6.87 6.43 -3.33
C SER A 355 6.70 7.17 -4.65
N LYS A 356 5.66 6.80 -5.40
CA LYS A 356 5.22 7.59 -6.53
C LYS A 356 4.48 8.83 -6.04
N PRO A 357 4.79 10.02 -6.56
CA PRO A 357 3.95 11.18 -6.31
C PRO A 357 2.59 10.99 -7.01
N TYR A 358 1.52 11.31 -6.28
CA TYR A 358 0.20 11.53 -6.88
C TYR A 358 0.11 12.97 -7.39
N THR A 359 -0.89 13.25 -8.22
CA THR A 359 -1.28 14.64 -8.54
C THR A 359 -1.45 15.42 -7.23
N SER A 360 -0.89 16.63 -7.15
CA SER A 360 -0.91 17.50 -5.96
C SER A 360 0.14 17.21 -4.87
N GLY A 361 1.23 16.50 -5.21
CA GLY A 361 2.37 16.33 -4.30
C GLY A 361 2.15 15.38 -3.13
N TYR A 362 1.14 14.51 -3.19
CA TYR A 362 0.94 13.44 -2.20
C TYR A 362 1.76 12.20 -2.54
N TYR A 363 2.21 11.49 -1.52
CA TYR A 363 2.98 10.25 -1.62
C TYR A 363 2.26 9.09 -0.94
N SER A 364 2.42 7.88 -1.48
CA SER A 364 1.79 6.67 -0.94
C SER A 364 2.63 6.06 0.18
N LEU A 365 1.98 5.76 1.30
CA LEU A 365 2.53 5.05 2.45
C LEU A 365 2.10 3.57 2.48
N ASN A 366 1.86 2.98 1.31
CA ASN A 366 1.58 1.54 1.24
C ASN A 366 2.77 0.73 1.78
N GLY A 367 2.48 -0.43 2.37
CA GLY A 367 3.50 -1.29 2.96
C GLY A 367 4.67 -1.60 2.02
N SER A 368 4.41 -1.79 0.72
CA SER A 368 5.47 -2.00 -0.29
C SER A 368 6.48 -0.85 -0.40
N ASN A 369 6.08 0.39 -0.09
CA ASN A 369 6.92 1.57 -0.22
C ASN A 369 7.73 1.87 1.05
N ILE A 370 7.27 1.41 2.22
CA ILE A 370 7.87 1.76 3.51
C ILE A 370 8.50 0.58 4.24
N LYS A 371 8.18 -0.66 3.87
CA LYS A 371 8.56 -1.88 4.61
C LYS A 371 10.07 -2.06 4.82
N ASN A 372 10.88 -1.59 3.87
CA ASN A 372 12.33 -1.74 3.91
C ASN A 372 13.05 -0.57 4.61
N PHE A 373 12.33 0.44 5.07
CA PHE A 373 12.95 1.52 5.83
C PHE A 373 13.75 0.94 7.01
N GLY A 374 15.01 1.32 7.12
CA GLY A 374 15.88 0.83 8.20
C GLY A 374 15.58 1.56 9.51
N VAL A 375 15.21 0.83 10.53
CA VAL A 375 15.03 1.34 11.90
C VAL A 375 16.30 1.06 12.68
N PRO A 376 16.98 2.06 13.27
CA PRO A 376 18.20 1.84 14.03
C PRO A 376 18.00 0.87 15.18
N LYS A 377 19.04 0.11 15.50
CA LYS A 377 19.07 -0.74 16.71
C LYS A 377 19.56 0.11 17.88
N PHE A 378 18.62 0.69 18.60
CA PHE A 378 18.93 1.51 19.76
C PHE A 378 19.33 0.66 20.98
N THR A 379 20.31 1.13 21.73
CA THR A 379 20.56 0.67 23.09
C THR A 379 19.47 1.19 24.05
N LYS A 380 19.34 0.62 25.24
CA LYS A 380 18.37 1.11 26.24
C LYS A 380 18.56 2.58 26.59
N ALA A 381 19.80 3.05 26.66
CA ALA A 381 20.11 4.45 26.96
C ALA A 381 19.67 5.38 25.81
N GLU A 382 19.93 4.98 24.57
CA GLU A 382 19.49 5.73 23.37
C GLU A 382 17.97 5.76 23.23
N GLU A 383 17.28 4.66 23.55
CA GLU A 383 15.81 4.66 23.59
C GLU A 383 15.26 5.65 24.63
N GLU A 384 15.87 5.70 25.83
CA GLU A 384 15.47 6.65 26.87
C GLU A 384 15.73 8.10 26.46
N GLU A 385 16.86 8.36 25.83
CA GLU A 385 17.19 9.67 25.32
C GLU A 385 16.18 10.10 24.22
N LEU A 386 15.93 9.25 23.21
CA LEU A 386 14.95 9.52 22.16
C LEU A 386 13.55 9.80 22.72
N LEU A 387 13.11 9.03 23.71
CA LEU A 387 11.79 9.21 24.31
C LEU A 387 11.64 10.50 25.14
N ARG A 388 12.74 11.06 25.66
CA ARG A 388 12.76 12.36 26.36
C ARG A 388 12.71 13.57 25.41
N LEU A 389 13.11 13.40 24.16
CA LEU A 389 13.07 14.48 23.16
C LEU A 389 11.63 14.79 22.77
N GLU A 390 11.13 15.97 23.09
CA GLU A 390 9.77 16.43 22.72
C GLU A 390 9.79 17.27 21.44
N ASP A 391 10.84 18.08 21.25
CA ASP A 391 10.99 18.92 20.08
C ASP A 391 11.33 18.10 18.83
N LYS A 392 10.57 18.32 17.77
CA LYS A 392 10.73 17.60 16.49
C LYS A 392 12.11 17.88 15.85
N GLY A 393 12.62 19.10 15.96
CA GLY A 393 13.95 19.46 15.45
C GLY A 393 15.06 18.69 16.17
N ALA A 394 14.98 18.61 17.51
CA ALA A 394 15.91 17.83 18.33
C ALA A 394 15.85 16.33 17.99
N VAL A 395 14.65 15.78 17.78
CA VAL A 395 14.48 14.38 17.32
C VAL A 395 15.13 14.16 15.98
N ASN A 396 14.91 15.04 15.01
CA ASN A 396 15.50 14.93 13.67
C ASN A 396 17.04 15.01 13.73
N GLN A 397 17.59 15.95 14.48
CA GLN A 397 19.02 16.09 14.65
C GLN A 397 19.63 14.85 15.31
N TRP A 398 19.00 14.33 16.35
CA TRP A 398 19.48 13.15 17.06
C TRP A 398 19.43 11.91 16.17
N LEU A 399 18.33 11.68 15.46
CA LEU A 399 18.18 10.54 14.55
C LEU A 399 19.15 10.59 13.38
N SER A 400 19.52 11.77 12.87
CA SER A 400 20.41 11.89 11.69
C SER A 400 21.75 11.20 11.90
N SER A 401 22.29 11.20 13.12
CA SER A 401 23.54 10.53 13.45
C SER A 401 23.58 9.03 13.20
N PHE A 402 22.41 8.38 13.14
CA PHE A 402 22.28 6.93 12.85
C PHE A 402 22.23 6.65 11.35
N TYR A 403 21.99 7.66 10.53
CA TYR A 403 21.84 7.51 9.08
C TYR A 403 22.97 8.21 8.29
N GLU A 404 23.95 8.81 8.97
CA GLU A 404 25.19 9.32 8.40
C GLU A 404 26.19 8.20 8.12
#